data_411f4097ab3b6fce8a4bcc5ed699ce56
#
_entry.id   411f4097ab3b6fce8a4bcc5ed699ce56
#
_cell.length_a   1.000
_cell.length_b   1.000
_cell.length_c   1.000
_cell.angle_alpha   90.00
_cell.angle_beta   90.00
_cell.angle_gamma   90.00
#
_symmetry.space_group_name_H-M   'P 1'
#
loop_
_entity.id
_entity.type
_entity.pdbx_description
1 polymer ?
#
loop_
_entity_poly.entity_id
_entity_poly.type
_entity_poly.pdbx_seq_one_letter_code
_entity_poly.pdbx_strand_id
1 'polypeptide(L)'
;MVKARPGLSEERPFGEPAAGNGMLSRRVFLEGAVVTGAAGAGVSSASAEPLVVESWMKEPGAAFAPYGQPSRFEDKVVRAILSPPNPPLPGIGTARTPLHLLDGMITPSGLHFERSHSGIPDIDPDQHRLVIHGLVRRPLVFTLEALHRYPMQSRIAFIECAGNSGALNAPQPQPLGIAAIHGLLGCSEWTGVKVSILLDEAGVDPAARWVIAEGADAAGMSRSIPLAKMMD
;
A
#
# COMPACT_ATOMS: atom_id res chain seq x y z
N MET A 1 33.43 2.21 -44.79
CA MET A 1 33.66 0.75 -44.70
C MET A 1 33.19 0.28 -43.32
N VAL A 2 31.96 -0.21 -43.22
CA VAL A 2 31.40 -0.73 -41.97
C VAL A 2 31.53 -2.25 -42.03
N LYS A 3 32.28 -2.84 -41.11
CA LYS A 3 32.40 -4.30 -40.98
C LYS A 3 31.10 -4.89 -40.41
N ALA A 4 30.47 -5.77 -41.17
CA ALA A 4 29.39 -6.61 -40.73
C ALA A 4 29.85 -7.57 -39.63
N ARG A 5 29.03 -7.71 -38.55
CA ARG A 5 29.18 -8.76 -37.55
C ARG A 5 28.68 -10.09 -38.11
N PRO A 6 29.36 -11.22 -37.93
CA PRO A 6 28.87 -12.52 -38.32
C PRO A 6 27.70 -12.93 -37.44
N GLY A 7 26.69 -13.58 -38.04
CA GLY A 7 25.47 -14.06 -37.38
C GLY A 7 25.76 -15.15 -36.34
N LEU A 8 25.08 -14.98 -35.21
CA LEU A 8 24.98 -16.00 -34.17
C LEU A 8 23.75 -16.91 -34.50
N SER A 9 24.01 -18.02 -35.15
CA SER A 9 23.17 -19.19 -35.15
C SER A 9 24.00 -20.39 -34.75
N GLU A 10 24.39 -20.45 -33.48
CA GLU A 10 24.79 -21.70 -32.86
C GLU A 10 23.67 -22.12 -31.92
N GLU A 11 22.95 -23.17 -32.33
CA GLU A 11 22.09 -23.92 -31.43
C GLU A 11 22.94 -24.47 -30.30
N ARG A 12 22.71 -24.02 -29.07
CA ARG A 12 23.42 -24.52 -27.90
C ARG A 12 22.98 -25.97 -27.64
N PRO A 13 23.94 -26.88 -27.42
CA PRO A 13 23.60 -28.25 -27.09
C PRO A 13 22.83 -28.31 -25.76
N PHE A 14 21.87 -29.21 -25.72
CA PHE A 14 21.08 -29.53 -24.53
C PHE A 14 22.02 -29.82 -23.34
N GLY A 15 21.91 -29.04 -22.26
CA GLY A 15 22.63 -29.26 -21.02
C GLY A 15 23.52 -28.13 -20.52
N GLU A 16 23.68 -27.00 -21.25
CA GLU A 16 24.40 -25.87 -20.70
C GLU A 16 23.59 -25.10 -19.63
N PRO A 17 24.23 -24.65 -18.53
CA PRO A 17 23.55 -23.89 -17.50
C PRO A 17 23.01 -22.56 -18.06
N ALA A 18 21.74 -22.27 -17.76
CA ALA A 18 21.04 -21.08 -18.24
C ALA A 18 21.59 -19.76 -17.66
N ALA A 19 22.42 -19.83 -16.63
CA ALA A 19 23.12 -18.69 -16.03
C ALA A 19 24.55 -19.12 -15.70
N GLY A 20 25.52 -18.23 -15.88
CA GLY A 20 26.95 -18.50 -15.68
C GLY A 20 27.39 -18.87 -14.26
N ASN A 21 26.48 -19.16 -13.36
CA ASN A 21 26.70 -19.59 -11.97
C ASN A 21 26.29 -21.06 -11.72
N GLY A 22 26.08 -21.87 -12.75
CA GLY A 22 25.81 -23.32 -12.61
C GLY A 22 24.39 -23.69 -12.29
N MET A 23 23.43 -22.76 -12.32
CA MET A 23 22.00 -23.10 -12.12
C MET A 23 21.41 -23.74 -13.38
N LEU A 24 20.86 -24.94 -13.25
CA LEU A 24 20.13 -25.61 -14.32
C LEU A 24 18.80 -24.93 -14.58
N SER A 25 18.40 -24.82 -15.87
CA SER A 25 17.05 -24.36 -16.18
C SER A 25 16.02 -25.34 -15.60
N ARG A 26 14.85 -24.86 -15.25
CA ARG A 26 13.75 -25.66 -14.67
C ARG A 26 13.38 -26.85 -15.58
N ARG A 27 13.47 -26.70 -16.91
CA ARG A 27 13.24 -27.79 -17.87
C ARG A 27 14.28 -28.88 -17.75
N VAL A 28 15.55 -28.52 -17.72
CA VAL A 28 16.66 -29.48 -17.60
C VAL A 28 16.63 -30.22 -16.26
N PHE A 29 16.21 -29.55 -15.18
CA PHE A 29 16.02 -30.20 -13.89
C PHE A 29 14.86 -31.21 -13.92
N LEU A 30 13.75 -30.90 -14.57
CA LEU A 30 12.61 -31.81 -14.69
C LEU A 30 12.88 -32.97 -15.64
N GLU A 31 13.58 -32.78 -16.74
CA GLU A 31 13.98 -33.82 -17.67
C GLU A 31 15.06 -34.73 -17.09
N GLY A 32 16.02 -34.17 -16.33
CA GLY A 32 17.06 -34.96 -15.64
C GLY A 32 16.52 -35.85 -14.53
N ALA A 33 15.45 -35.49 -13.85
CA ALA A 33 14.82 -36.29 -12.80
C ALA A 33 14.12 -37.54 -13.35
N VAL A 34 13.74 -37.55 -14.62
CA VAL A 34 13.12 -38.71 -15.30
C VAL A 34 14.17 -39.74 -15.76
N VAL A 35 15.40 -39.29 -16.08
CA VAL A 35 16.44 -40.19 -16.66
C VAL A 35 17.26 -40.89 -15.57
N THR A 36 17.39 -40.32 -14.36
CA THR A 36 18.18 -40.93 -13.26
C THR A 36 17.46 -42.04 -12.48
N GLY A 37 16.20 -42.30 -12.75
CA GLY A 37 15.42 -43.36 -12.09
C GLY A 37 15.70 -44.80 -12.56
N ALA A 38 16.57 -45.02 -13.54
CA ALA A 38 16.73 -46.34 -14.19
C ALA A 38 18.07 -47.06 -13.95
N ALA A 39 19.01 -46.56 -13.15
CA ALA A 39 20.28 -47.23 -12.91
C ALA A 39 20.74 -47.12 -11.46
N GLY A 40 20.55 -48.13 -10.63
CA GLY A 40 21.25 -48.26 -9.36
C GLY A 40 20.50 -49.02 -8.29
N ALA A 41 20.64 -50.34 -8.26
CA ALA A 41 20.24 -51.17 -7.12
C ALA A 41 21.07 -50.83 -5.89
N GLY A 42 20.45 -50.47 -4.75
CA GLY A 42 21.07 -50.56 -3.45
C GLY A 42 21.14 -49.32 -2.55
N VAL A 43 20.26 -48.33 -2.71
CA VAL A 43 20.05 -47.27 -1.67
C VAL A 43 18.56 -47.25 -1.41
N SER A 44 18.14 -47.29 -0.14
CA SER A 44 16.73 -47.13 0.24
C SER A 44 16.18 -45.87 -0.42
N SER A 45 15.36 -46.07 -1.45
CA SER A 45 14.74 -44.99 -2.22
C SER A 45 13.80 -44.24 -1.29
N ALA A 46 14.20 -43.06 -0.88
CA ALA A 46 13.21 -42.03 -0.64
C ALA A 46 12.44 -41.90 -1.97
N SER A 47 11.24 -42.49 -2.04
CA SER A 47 10.34 -42.37 -3.19
C SER A 47 9.95 -40.87 -3.25
N ALA A 48 10.66 -40.09 -4.03
CA ALA A 48 10.20 -38.78 -4.41
C ALA A 48 8.88 -39.02 -5.19
N GLU A 49 7.78 -38.59 -4.65
CA GLU A 49 6.52 -38.56 -5.38
C GLU A 49 6.72 -37.86 -6.72
N PRO A 50 6.14 -38.34 -7.82
CA PRO A 50 6.26 -37.66 -9.10
C PRO A 50 5.82 -36.21 -8.96
N LEU A 51 6.63 -35.27 -9.44
CA LEU A 51 6.28 -33.86 -9.39
C LEU A 51 4.97 -33.62 -10.15
N VAL A 52 3.93 -33.23 -9.42
CA VAL A 52 2.66 -32.86 -10.03
C VAL A 52 2.87 -31.53 -10.78
N VAL A 53 2.70 -31.56 -12.11
CA VAL A 53 2.78 -30.39 -12.95
C VAL A 53 1.39 -29.79 -13.08
N GLU A 54 1.14 -28.71 -12.36
CA GLU A 54 -0.14 -28.01 -12.36
C GLU A 54 -0.47 -27.40 -13.73
N SER A 55 -1.77 -27.18 -14.01
CA SER A 55 -2.23 -26.64 -15.31
C SER A 55 -1.63 -25.26 -15.60
N TRP A 56 -1.54 -24.39 -14.60
CA TRP A 56 -0.96 -23.04 -14.72
C TRP A 56 0.54 -23.03 -15.04
N MET A 57 1.23 -24.16 -14.91
CA MET A 57 2.63 -24.33 -15.32
C MET A 57 2.76 -24.68 -16.81
N LYS A 58 1.69 -25.13 -17.45
CA LYS A 58 1.67 -25.61 -18.84
C LYS A 58 1.13 -24.58 -19.82
N GLU A 59 0.25 -23.70 -19.33
CA GLU A 59 -0.46 -22.74 -20.18
C GLU A 59 0.02 -21.31 -19.90
N PRO A 60 0.04 -20.45 -20.92
CA PRO A 60 0.30 -19.02 -20.71
C PRO A 60 -0.73 -18.40 -19.79
N GLY A 61 -0.29 -17.45 -18.96
CA GLY A 61 -1.18 -16.66 -18.11
C GLY A 61 -2.03 -15.64 -18.88
N ALA A 62 -2.80 -14.82 -18.14
CA ALA A 62 -3.60 -13.75 -18.69
C ALA A 62 -2.73 -12.61 -19.27
N ALA A 63 -3.30 -11.81 -20.19
CA ALA A 63 -2.68 -10.60 -20.69
C ALA A 63 -2.53 -9.54 -19.59
N PHE A 64 -1.65 -8.58 -19.82
CA PHE A 64 -1.46 -7.43 -18.91
C PHE A 64 -2.71 -6.54 -18.87
N ALA A 65 -3.07 -6.12 -17.67
CA ALA A 65 -4.08 -5.08 -17.45
C ALA A 65 -3.40 -3.73 -17.17
N PRO A 66 -4.01 -2.58 -17.55
CA PRO A 66 -3.45 -1.25 -17.27
C PRO A 66 -3.28 -0.97 -15.77
N TYR A 67 -4.14 -1.52 -14.93
CA TYR A 67 -4.05 -1.47 -13.49
C TYR A 67 -4.13 -2.89 -12.92
N GLY A 68 -3.08 -3.30 -12.20
CA GLY A 68 -3.01 -4.65 -11.62
C GLY A 68 -4.13 -4.88 -10.59
N GLN A 69 -4.64 -6.10 -10.57
CA GLN A 69 -5.63 -6.53 -9.60
C GLN A 69 -5.04 -7.61 -8.70
N PRO A 70 -5.49 -7.70 -7.44
CA PRO A 70 -5.10 -8.79 -6.55
C PRO A 70 -5.42 -10.15 -7.18
N SER A 71 -4.62 -11.16 -6.85
CA SER A 71 -4.92 -12.53 -7.24
C SER A 71 -6.27 -12.98 -6.68
N ARG A 72 -7.01 -13.80 -7.45
CA ARG A 72 -8.23 -14.47 -6.97
C ARG A 72 -8.01 -15.33 -5.72
N PHE A 73 -6.77 -15.68 -5.41
CA PHE A 73 -6.42 -16.44 -4.21
C PHE A 73 -6.25 -15.56 -2.97
N GLU A 74 -6.27 -14.24 -3.18
CA GLU A 74 -6.22 -13.22 -2.13
C GLU A 74 -7.58 -12.52 -1.92
N ASP A 75 -8.66 -13.11 -2.37
CA ASP A 75 -10.03 -12.57 -2.30
C ASP A 75 -10.50 -12.30 -0.85
N LYS A 76 -9.87 -12.95 0.12
CA LYS A 76 -10.14 -12.77 1.55
C LYS A 76 -9.36 -11.59 2.18
N VAL A 77 -8.34 -11.06 1.50
CA VAL A 77 -7.57 -9.92 1.97
C VAL A 77 -8.31 -8.63 1.61
N VAL A 78 -9.34 -8.34 2.37
CA VAL A 78 -10.23 -7.18 2.16
C VAL A 78 -10.45 -6.40 3.43
N ARG A 79 -10.78 -5.12 3.29
CA ARG A 79 -11.13 -4.26 4.42
C ARG A 79 -12.46 -4.70 5.07
N ALA A 80 -12.53 -4.60 6.40
CA ALA A 80 -13.78 -4.79 7.11
C ALA A 80 -14.62 -3.50 7.04
N ILE A 81 -15.79 -3.56 6.42
CA ILE A 81 -16.71 -2.41 6.28
C ILE A 81 -17.68 -2.41 7.43
N LEU A 82 -17.71 -1.32 8.21
CA LEU A 82 -18.65 -1.10 9.29
C LEU A 82 -19.35 0.24 9.09
N SER A 83 -20.65 0.18 8.91
CA SER A 83 -21.51 1.36 8.81
C SER A 83 -22.66 1.22 9.80
N PRO A 84 -23.13 2.31 10.44
CA PRO A 84 -24.31 2.24 11.26
C PRO A 84 -25.52 1.88 10.39
N PRO A 85 -26.48 1.11 10.94
CA PRO A 85 -27.77 0.96 10.28
C PRO A 85 -28.45 2.33 10.21
N ASN A 86 -28.97 2.71 9.08
CA ASN A 86 -29.63 4.03 8.86
C ASN A 86 -28.73 5.23 9.24
N PRO A 87 -27.59 5.42 8.55
CA PRO A 87 -26.70 6.53 8.85
C PRO A 87 -27.41 7.88 8.65
N PRO A 88 -27.22 8.87 9.54
CA PRO A 88 -27.83 10.19 9.40
C PRO A 88 -27.39 10.93 8.13
N LEU A 89 -26.21 10.60 7.60
CA LEU A 89 -25.71 11.08 6.32
C LEU A 89 -25.17 9.89 5.50
N PRO A 90 -25.35 9.91 4.17
CA PRO A 90 -24.75 8.90 3.29
C PRO A 90 -23.24 8.80 3.50
N GLY A 91 -22.71 7.58 3.47
CA GLY A 91 -21.26 7.33 3.56
C GLY A 91 -20.65 7.46 4.96
N ILE A 92 -21.42 7.68 6.01
CA ILE A 92 -20.93 7.55 7.38
C ILE A 92 -20.55 6.10 7.65
N GLY A 93 -19.30 5.87 8.06
CA GLY A 93 -18.82 4.53 8.35
C GLY A 93 -17.31 4.42 8.42
N THR A 94 -16.85 3.19 8.41
CA THR A 94 -15.44 2.86 8.40
C THR A 94 -15.16 1.71 7.44
N ALA A 95 -14.07 1.82 6.68
CA ALA A 95 -13.41 0.69 6.05
C ALA A 95 -12.14 0.44 6.85
N ARG A 96 -11.96 -0.75 7.39
CA ARG A 96 -10.90 -1.05 8.36
C ARG A 96 -9.84 -1.97 7.76
N THR A 97 -8.59 -1.61 7.97
CA THR A 97 -7.43 -2.40 7.53
C THR A 97 -7.49 -3.83 8.09
N PRO A 98 -7.32 -4.86 7.28
CA PRO A 98 -7.28 -6.25 7.71
C PRO A 98 -5.89 -6.61 8.27
N LEU A 99 -5.47 -6.00 9.38
CA LEU A 99 -4.12 -6.09 9.94
C LEU A 99 -3.60 -7.52 10.12
N HIS A 100 -4.48 -8.48 10.42
CA HIS A 100 -4.14 -9.88 10.65
C HIS A 100 -3.92 -10.69 9.35
N LEU A 101 -4.18 -10.09 8.19
CA LEU A 101 -3.99 -10.69 6.87
C LEU A 101 -2.87 -10.01 6.08
N LEU A 102 -2.20 -9.02 6.68
CA LEU A 102 -1.12 -8.30 6.03
C LEU A 102 0.23 -8.85 6.49
N ASP A 103 1.11 -9.05 5.53
CA ASP A 103 2.52 -9.34 5.75
C ASP A 103 3.34 -8.06 5.58
N GLY A 104 4.35 -7.89 6.46
CA GLY A 104 5.22 -6.72 6.42
C GLY A 104 4.64 -5.47 7.10
N MET A 105 5.33 -4.35 6.94
CA MET A 105 5.07 -3.09 7.65
C MET A 105 4.14 -2.14 6.88
N ILE A 106 4.19 -2.18 5.55
CA ILE A 106 3.48 -1.21 4.70
C ILE A 106 2.08 -1.73 4.40
N THR A 107 1.09 -0.93 4.73
CA THR A 107 -0.29 -1.16 4.34
C THR A 107 -0.49 -0.74 2.88
N PRO A 108 -0.89 -1.65 1.98
CA PRO A 108 -1.24 -1.28 0.61
C PRO A 108 -2.33 -0.20 0.59
N SER A 109 -2.24 0.78 -0.31
CA SER A 109 -3.18 1.91 -0.36
C SER A 109 -4.65 1.47 -0.45
N GLY A 110 -4.95 0.43 -1.23
CA GLY A 110 -6.29 -0.11 -1.35
C GLY A 110 -6.82 -0.83 -0.10
N LEU A 111 -5.95 -1.17 0.85
CA LEU A 111 -6.30 -1.81 2.12
C LEU A 111 -6.16 -0.89 3.33
N HIS A 112 -5.68 0.36 3.12
CA HIS A 112 -5.60 1.36 4.18
C HIS A 112 -6.99 1.70 4.70
N PHE A 113 -7.10 1.94 6.01
CA PHE A 113 -8.39 2.28 6.59
C PHE A 113 -8.91 3.64 6.11
N GLU A 114 -10.23 3.75 6.13
CA GLU A 114 -10.96 5.00 5.94
C GLU A 114 -11.95 5.19 7.08
N ARG A 115 -12.07 6.40 7.57
CA ARG A 115 -13.10 6.80 8.54
C ARG A 115 -13.80 8.04 8.01
N SER A 116 -15.03 7.86 7.58
CA SER A 116 -15.81 8.94 6.99
C SER A 116 -16.97 9.38 7.89
N HIS A 117 -17.21 10.68 7.92
CA HIS A 117 -18.37 11.31 8.58
C HIS A 117 -19.39 11.86 7.57
N SER A 118 -19.05 11.93 6.29
CA SER A 118 -19.91 12.46 5.23
C SER A 118 -19.72 11.77 3.87
N GLY A 119 -19.11 10.58 3.86
CA GLY A 119 -18.72 9.87 2.64
C GLY A 119 -17.30 10.18 2.21
N ILE A 120 -16.86 9.50 1.15
CA ILE A 120 -15.54 9.71 0.54
C ILE A 120 -15.71 10.81 -0.50
N PRO A 121 -15.04 11.97 -0.35
CA PRO A 121 -15.17 13.06 -1.31
C PRO A 121 -14.47 12.69 -2.63
N ASP A 122 -15.09 13.04 -3.74
CA ASP A 122 -14.48 12.99 -5.08
C ASP A 122 -13.74 14.31 -5.32
N ILE A 123 -12.44 14.32 -5.05
CA ILE A 123 -11.65 15.55 -5.05
C ILE A 123 -10.90 15.67 -6.38
N ASP A 124 -11.22 16.71 -7.16
CA ASP A 124 -10.42 17.12 -8.30
C ASP A 124 -9.13 17.79 -7.80
N PRO A 125 -7.94 17.19 -8.05
CA PRO A 125 -6.67 17.73 -7.58
C PRO A 125 -6.37 19.12 -8.17
N ASP A 126 -6.85 19.46 -9.34
CA ASP A 126 -6.63 20.77 -9.96
C ASP A 126 -7.47 21.87 -9.28
N GLN A 127 -8.57 21.50 -8.64
CA GLN A 127 -9.42 22.40 -7.88
C GLN A 127 -9.11 22.42 -6.38
N HIS A 128 -8.34 21.45 -5.89
CA HIS A 128 -7.98 21.39 -4.46
C HIS A 128 -7.14 22.60 -4.05
N ARG A 129 -7.41 23.13 -2.85
CA ARG A 129 -6.70 24.28 -2.27
C ARG A 129 -6.37 24.01 -0.79
N LEU A 130 -5.12 24.27 -0.43
CA LEU A 130 -4.70 24.38 0.96
C LEU A 130 -4.68 25.87 1.33
N VAL A 131 -5.44 26.24 2.35
CA VAL A 131 -5.54 27.62 2.83
C VAL A 131 -4.89 27.74 4.20
N ILE A 132 -3.97 28.68 4.34
CA ILE A 132 -3.37 29.06 5.64
C ILE A 132 -3.82 30.49 5.95
N HIS A 133 -4.48 30.68 7.08
CA HIS A 133 -5.01 31.97 7.51
C HIS A 133 -5.10 32.09 9.04
N GLY A 134 -5.55 33.20 9.55
CA GLY A 134 -5.68 33.49 10.98
C GLY A 134 -4.50 34.32 11.50
N LEU A 135 -3.83 33.86 12.57
CA LEU A 135 -2.68 34.55 13.16
C LEU A 135 -1.41 34.33 12.31
N VAL A 136 -1.45 34.87 11.11
CA VAL A 136 -0.33 34.93 10.15
C VAL A 136 -0.20 36.31 9.55
N ARG A 137 1.01 36.68 9.15
CA ARG A 137 1.28 37.98 8.50
C ARG A 137 0.61 38.06 7.12
N ARG A 138 0.56 36.95 6.39
CA ARG A 138 -0.02 36.84 5.06
C ARG A 138 -0.87 35.58 4.97
N PRO A 139 -2.19 35.66 4.82
CA PRO A 139 -2.97 34.53 4.41
C PRO A 139 -2.52 33.99 3.04
N LEU A 140 -2.35 32.69 2.91
CA LEU A 140 -1.86 32.04 1.70
C LEU A 140 -2.82 30.94 1.24
N VAL A 141 -2.90 30.81 -0.08
CA VAL A 141 -3.65 29.72 -0.74
C VAL A 141 -2.68 28.98 -1.66
N PHE A 142 -2.57 27.69 -1.45
CA PHE A 142 -1.71 26.82 -2.26
C PHE A 142 -2.55 25.91 -3.13
N THR A 143 -2.23 25.86 -4.42
CA THR A 143 -2.65 24.79 -5.32
C THR A 143 -1.73 23.58 -5.14
N LEU A 144 -2.14 22.40 -5.63
CA LEU A 144 -1.28 21.23 -5.64
C LEU A 144 0.00 21.49 -6.47
N GLU A 145 -0.13 22.14 -7.63
CA GLU A 145 1.01 22.56 -8.46
C GLU A 145 1.98 23.47 -7.69
N ALA A 146 1.46 24.42 -6.91
CA ALA A 146 2.30 25.30 -6.08
C ALA A 146 3.06 24.49 -5.01
N LEU A 147 2.41 23.51 -4.38
CA LEU A 147 3.06 22.64 -3.39
C LEU A 147 4.21 21.81 -3.99
N HIS A 148 4.07 21.37 -5.24
CA HIS A 148 5.14 20.61 -5.94
C HIS A 148 6.42 21.42 -6.18
N ARG A 149 6.40 22.74 -6.00
CA ARG A 149 7.59 23.61 -6.10
C ARG A 149 8.40 23.68 -4.81
N TYR A 150 7.87 23.16 -3.70
CA TYR A 150 8.56 23.10 -2.42
C TYR A 150 9.37 21.81 -2.27
N PRO A 151 10.39 21.80 -1.38
CA PRO A 151 11.13 20.58 -1.08
C PRO A 151 10.21 19.47 -0.57
N MET A 152 10.15 18.38 -1.31
CA MET A 152 9.36 17.20 -0.94
C MET A 152 10.19 16.27 -0.05
N GLN A 153 9.53 15.60 0.89
CA GLN A 153 10.11 14.58 1.74
C GLN A 153 9.21 13.36 1.79
N SER A 154 9.81 12.17 1.85
CA SER A 154 9.09 10.92 2.09
C SER A 154 9.41 10.39 3.47
N ARG A 155 8.39 9.90 4.17
CA ARG A 155 8.52 9.24 5.48
C ARG A 155 7.57 8.07 5.57
N ILE A 156 8.04 6.96 6.12
CA ILE A 156 7.16 5.86 6.54
C ILE A 156 6.60 6.24 7.91
N ALA A 157 5.28 6.30 7.99
CA ALA A 157 4.58 6.62 9.24
C ALA A 157 3.23 5.92 9.28
N PHE A 158 2.79 5.55 10.47
CA PHE A 158 1.43 5.07 10.67
C PHE A 158 0.49 6.23 11.00
N ILE A 159 -0.77 6.05 10.61
CA ILE A 159 -1.90 6.88 11.04
C ILE A 159 -2.87 5.98 11.79
N GLU A 160 -3.33 6.46 12.92
CA GLU A 160 -4.36 5.80 13.74
C GLU A 160 -5.50 6.77 14.01
N CYS A 161 -6.72 6.31 13.80
CA CYS A 161 -7.91 7.06 14.17
C CYS A 161 -8.09 7.06 15.70
N ALA A 162 -8.43 8.20 16.29
CA ALA A 162 -8.72 8.30 17.73
C ALA A 162 -9.85 7.36 18.21
N GLY A 163 -10.73 6.89 17.30
CA GLY A 163 -11.77 5.91 17.58
C GLY A 163 -11.33 4.46 17.42
N ASN A 164 -10.04 4.21 17.13
CA ASN A 164 -9.55 2.84 17.06
C ASN A 164 -9.69 2.15 18.42
N SER A 165 -9.95 0.84 18.39
CA SER A 165 -10.11 0.01 19.60
C SER A 165 -11.27 0.43 20.51
N GLY A 166 -12.15 1.32 20.11
CA GLY A 166 -13.26 1.82 20.93
C GLY A 166 -14.20 0.73 21.45
N ALA A 167 -14.32 -0.40 20.75
CA ALA A 167 -15.12 -1.54 21.19
C ALA A 167 -14.61 -2.17 22.50
N LEU A 168 -13.32 -1.97 22.85
CA LEU A 168 -12.74 -2.47 24.11
C LEU A 168 -13.25 -1.71 25.35
N ASN A 169 -13.86 -0.53 25.16
CA ASN A 169 -14.46 0.25 26.23
C ASN A 169 -15.90 -0.23 26.59
N ALA A 170 -16.42 -1.21 25.84
CA ALA A 170 -17.73 -1.76 26.14
C ALA A 170 -17.73 -2.52 27.49
N PRO A 171 -18.80 -2.43 28.31
CA PRO A 171 -18.87 -3.15 29.60
C PRO A 171 -18.76 -4.67 29.47
N GLN A 172 -19.12 -5.21 28.31
CA GLN A 172 -19.01 -6.63 27.98
C GLN A 172 -18.14 -6.81 26.73
N PRO A 173 -17.33 -7.88 26.65
CA PRO A 173 -16.56 -8.20 25.46
C PRO A 173 -17.45 -8.27 24.22
N GLN A 174 -16.99 -7.65 23.13
CA GLN A 174 -17.71 -7.67 21.86
C GLN A 174 -17.16 -8.82 20.99
N PRO A 175 -18.03 -9.66 20.40
CA PRO A 175 -17.60 -10.78 19.54
C PRO A 175 -17.19 -10.25 18.14
N LEU A 176 -16.13 -9.46 18.09
CA LEU A 176 -15.61 -8.83 16.89
C LEU A 176 -14.23 -9.34 16.56
N GLY A 177 -13.94 -9.51 15.27
CA GLY A 177 -12.61 -9.85 14.80
C GLY A 177 -11.60 -8.69 14.94
N ILE A 178 -10.31 -8.99 14.83
CA ILE A 178 -9.21 -8.03 15.02
C ILE A 178 -9.36 -6.80 14.11
N ALA A 179 -9.68 -6.98 12.83
CA ALA A 179 -9.89 -5.86 11.91
C ALA A 179 -11.03 -4.94 12.39
N ALA A 180 -12.12 -5.51 12.90
CA ALA A 180 -13.27 -4.74 13.41
C ALA A 180 -12.94 -4.00 14.72
N ILE A 181 -11.99 -4.44 15.51
CA ILE A 181 -11.57 -3.80 16.76
C ILE A 181 -10.44 -2.80 16.49
N HIS A 182 -9.35 -3.25 15.86
CA HIS A 182 -8.09 -2.49 15.75
C HIS A 182 -7.80 -1.94 14.35
N GLY A 183 -8.65 -2.18 13.38
CA GLY A 183 -8.37 -1.91 11.96
C GLY A 183 -8.43 -0.43 11.54
N LEU A 184 -8.60 0.53 12.45
CA LEU A 184 -8.47 1.96 12.16
C LEU A 184 -7.01 2.43 12.30
N LEU A 185 -6.11 1.64 11.80
CA LEU A 185 -4.66 1.85 11.78
C LEU A 185 -4.12 1.45 10.39
N GLY A 186 -3.18 2.21 9.87
CA GLY A 186 -2.45 1.89 8.65
C GLY A 186 -1.08 2.54 8.65
N CYS A 187 -0.08 1.87 8.06
CA CYS A 187 1.28 2.38 7.91
C CYS A 187 1.60 2.50 6.43
N SER A 188 1.98 3.69 5.99
CA SER A 188 2.28 3.97 4.58
C SER A 188 3.51 4.86 4.44
N GLU A 189 4.10 4.88 3.25
CA GLU A 189 5.04 5.91 2.87
C GLU A 189 4.27 7.16 2.43
N TRP A 190 4.55 8.27 3.10
CA TRP A 190 3.93 9.56 2.86
C TRP A 190 4.93 10.50 2.23
N THR A 191 4.59 11.07 1.08
CA THR A 191 5.39 12.09 0.40
C THR A 191 4.67 13.42 0.41
N GLY A 192 5.34 14.48 0.85
CA GLY A 192 4.74 15.80 0.94
C GLY A 192 5.74 16.87 1.34
N VAL A 193 5.22 18.08 1.54
CA VAL A 193 5.96 19.26 2.00
C VAL A 193 5.84 19.38 3.51
N LYS A 194 6.93 19.70 4.19
CA LYS A 194 6.86 20.06 5.62
C LYS A 194 5.94 21.25 5.80
N VAL A 195 4.96 21.12 6.67
CA VAL A 195 4.03 22.22 6.96
C VAL A 195 4.73 23.43 7.58
N SER A 196 5.82 23.24 8.33
CA SER A 196 6.64 24.32 8.88
C SER A 196 7.13 25.27 7.79
N ILE A 197 7.53 24.78 6.62
CA ILE A 197 7.96 25.64 5.50
C ILE A 197 6.83 26.56 5.04
N LEU A 198 5.61 26.03 4.95
CA LEU A 198 4.45 26.82 4.53
C LEU A 198 4.00 27.81 5.61
N LEU A 199 4.11 27.43 6.88
CA LEU A 199 3.83 28.32 8.01
C LEU A 199 4.86 29.46 8.12
N ASP A 200 6.15 29.17 7.90
CA ASP A 200 7.20 30.18 7.84
C ASP A 200 6.94 31.18 6.72
N GLU A 201 6.54 30.72 5.54
CA GLU A 201 6.20 31.61 4.42
C GLU A 201 4.99 32.49 4.73
N ALA A 202 3.95 31.94 5.37
CA ALA A 202 2.80 32.71 5.83
C ALA A 202 3.19 33.75 6.90
N GLY A 203 4.26 33.49 7.63
CA GLY A 203 4.76 34.33 8.71
C GLY A 203 3.84 34.26 9.93
N VAL A 204 3.94 33.16 10.68
CA VAL A 204 3.13 32.96 11.88
C VAL A 204 3.32 34.05 12.90
N ASP A 205 2.23 34.60 13.45
CA ASP A 205 2.25 35.56 14.51
C ASP A 205 2.83 34.97 15.80
N PRO A 206 3.75 35.65 16.51
CA PRO A 206 4.30 35.16 17.77
C PRO A 206 3.27 34.88 18.87
N ALA A 207 2.07 35.42 18.77
CA ALA A 207 0.95 35.12 19.67
C ALA A 207 0.28 33.78 19.40
N ALA A 208 0.47 33.21 18.20
CA ALA A 208 -0.10 31.92 17.86
C ALA A 208 0.47 30.80 18.76
N ARG A 209 -0.41 29.91 19.24
CA ARG A 209 -0.03 28.77 20.07
C ARG A 209 -0.49 27.45 19.49
N TRP A 210 -1.51 27.50 18.64
CA TRP A 210 -2.17 26.35 18.07
C TRP A 210 -2.44 26.55 16.58
N VAL A 211 -2.44 25.44 15.86
CA VAL A 211 -2.96 25.34 14.49
C VAL A 211 -4.24 24.55 14.54
N ILE A 212 -5.28 25.03 13.89
CA ILE A 212 -6.50 24.27 13.63
C ILE A 212 -6.40 23.75 12.19
N ALA A 213 -6.27 22.44 12.03
CA ALA A 213 -6.34 21.79 10.74
C ALA A 213 -7.79 21.30 10.52
N GLU A 214 -8.39 21.75 9.42
CA GLU A 214 -9.77 21.41 9.08
C GLU A 214 -9.85 20.83 7.67
N GLY A 215 -10.62 19.75 7.51
CA GLY A 215 -10.95 19.18 6.22
C GLY A 215 -11.99 20.03 5.48
N ALA A 216 -11.78 20.22 4.17
CA ALA A 216 -12.70 20.97 3.32
C ALA A 216 -13.87 20.11 2.77
N ASP A 217 -14.02 18.89 3.27
CA ASP A 217 -15.14 18.01 2.96
C ASP A 217 -16.42 18.44 3.72
N ALA A 218 -17.57 17.84 3.37
CA ALA A 218 -18.85 18.21 3.96
C ALA A 218 -18.94 18.01 5.49
N ALA A 219 -18.05 17.20 6.08
CA ALA A 219 -18.02 16.98 7.53
C ALA A 219 -17.32 18.11 8.29
N GLY A 220 -16.40 18.85 7.65
CA GLY A 220 -15.64 19.95 8.26
C GLY A 220 -14.90 19.55 9.54
N MET A 221 -14.37 18.32 9.58
CA MET A 221 -13.69 17.81 10.77
C MET A 221 -12.41 18.59 11.04
N SER A 222 -12.29 19.13 12.25
CA SER A 222 -11.12 19.90 12.66
C SER A 222 -10.33 19.24 13.79
N ARG A 223 -9.02 19.54 13.83
CA ARG A 223 -8.09 19.11 14.88
C ARG A 223 -7.18 20.25 15.28
N SER A 224 -7.02 20.45 16.58
CA SER A 224 -6.07 21.38 17.13
C SER A 224 -4.72 20.71 17.38
N ILE A 225 -3.66 21.33 16.91
CA ILE A 225 -2.29 20.83 17.02
C ILE A 225 -1.44 21.94 17.63
N PRO A 226 -0.63 21.69 18.67
CA PRO A 226 0.30 22.69 19.20
C PRO A 226 1.21 23.21 18.10
N LEU A 227 1.36 24.54 18.00
CA LEU A 227 2.19 25.16 16.97
C LEU A 227 3.63 24.62 16.98
N ALA A 228 4.23 24.44 18.16
CA ALA A 228 5.57 23.87 18.29
C ALA A 228 5.73 22.51 17.60
N LYS A 229 4.69 21.67 17.63
CA LYS A 229 4.68 20.38 16.94
C LYS A 229 4.52 20.50 15.42
N MET A 230 3.89 21.55 14.94
CA MET A 230 3.73 21.81 13.52
C MET A 230 4.98 22.44 12.88
N MET A 231 5.84 23.03 13.71
CA MET A 231 7.11 23.62 13.28
C MET A 231 8.28 22.62 13.28
N ASP A 232 8.12 21.44 13.88
CA ASP A 232 9.13 20.35 13.93
C ASP A 232 9.11 19.53 12.61
#